data_bb7de8a25ca881f652648d8086ea1c71
#
_entry.id   bb7de8a25ca881f652648d8086ea1c71
#
_cell.length_a   1.000
_cell.length_b   1.000
_cell.length_c   1.000
_cell.angle_alpha   90.00
_cell.angle_beta   90.00
_cell.angle_gamma   90.00
#
_symmetry.space_group_name_H-M   'P 1'
#
loop_
_entity.id
_entity.type
_entity.pdbx_description
1 polymer ?
#
loop_
_entity_poly.entity_id
_entity_poly.type
_entity_poly.pdbx_seq_one_letter_code
_entity_poly.pdbx_strand_id
1 'polypeptide(L)'
;MWRYIVSLLGTSVVHAQVGTEVPSTLTAKDENGNTVAFRSLRGKWIVLFFYPHDDTPGCTRQAKEFSRLYSDFAKLGAEVYGVSTQNAESHKAFKKKHNLTVPLLVDEEGKMADFFGVKRFMGMCSRDVVVINPQSKVALFRQGVSPETSASEILNWLRTNANK
;
A
#
# COMPACT_ATOMS: atom_id res chain seq x y z
N MET A 1 7.46 17.54 -18.08
CA MET A 1 8.07 16.98 -16.99
C MET A 1 8.08 15.47 -16.94
N TRP A 2 9.18 14.92 -16.60
CA TRP A 2 9.40 13.47 -16.69
C TRP A 2 8.87 12.77 -15.47
N ARG A 3 8.07 11.77 -15.68
CA ARG A 3 7.48 10.96 -14.63
C ARG A 3 8.19 9.64 -14.43
N TYR A 4 8.94 9.25 -15.41
CA TYR A 4 9.66 8.00 -15.38
C TYR A 4 10.89 8.14 -16.24
N ILE A 5 11.86 7.33 -15.93
CA ILE A 5 13.10 7.30 -16.68
C ILE A 5 13.07 6.06 -17.53
N VAL A 6 13.20 6.26 -18.82
CA VAL A 6 13.34 5.15 -19.75
C VAL A 6 14.82 4.95 -19.97
N SER A 7 15.28 3.76 -19.66
CA SER A 7 16.67 3.43 -19.87
C SER A 7 16.96 3.35 -21.36
N LEU A 8 17.98 4.05 -21.78
CA LEU A 8 18.44 4.00 -23.16
C LEU A 8 18.99 2.64 -23.55
N LEU A 9 19.22 1.76 -22.57
CA LEU A 9 19.75 0.42 -22.81
C LEU A 9 18.66 -0.63 -22.96
N GLY A 10 17.42 -0.20 -23.15
CA GLY A 10 16.32 -1.10 -23.43
C GLY A 10 15.64 -1.73 -22.22
N THR A 11 16.16 -1.51 -21.02
CA THR A 11 15.45 -1.89 -19.80
C THR A 11 14.75 -0.67 -19.27
N SER A 12 13.46 -0.64 -19.38
CA SER A 12 12.68 0.43 -18.77
C SER A 12 12.28 0.00 -17.38
N VAL A 13 12.73 0.70 -16.38
CA VAL A 13 12.21 0.57 -15.03
C VAL A 13 11.27 1.73 -14.83
N VAL A 14 9.99 1.42 -14.86
CA VAL A 14 8.97 2.43 -14.62
C VAL A 14 8.65 2.38 -13.14
N HIS A 15 9.03 3.45 -12.45
CA HIS A 15 8.66 3.62 -11.05
C HIS A 15 7.46 4.55 -11.00
N ALA A 16 6.46 4.17 -10.23
CA ALA A 16 5.35 5.06 -9.99
C ALA A 16 5.85 6.23 -9.16
N GLN A 17 5.75 7.41 -9.70
CA GLN A 17 6.14 8.65 -9.04
C GLN A 17 4.90 9.44 -8.68
N VAL A 18 5.07 10.43 -7.80
CA VAL A 18 4.00 11.36 -7.47
C VAL A 18 3.44 11.95 -8.76
N GLY A 19 2.12 11.89 -8.89
CA GLY A 19 1.41 12.32 -10.09
C GLY A 19 1.10 11.21 -11.08
N THR A 20 1.66 10.01 -10.90
CA THR A 20 1.38 8.87 -11.77
C THR A 20 -0.07 8.41 -11.58
N GLU A 21 -0.76 8.25 -12.68
CA GLU A 21 -2.14 7.77 -12.65
C GLU A 21 -2.17 6.27 -12.43
N VAL A 22 -3.04 5.84 -11.51
CA VAL A 22 -3.25 4.41 -11.24
C VAL A 22 -4.23 3.88 -12.28
N PRO A 23 -3.88 2.81 -13.02
CA PRO A 23 -4.77 2.30 -14.07
C PRO A 23 -6.10 1.85 -13.49
N SER A 24 -7.18 2.13 -14.21
CA SER A 24 -8.52 1.69 -13.83
C SER A 24 -8.64 0.16 -13.84
N THR A 25 -7.72 -0.52 -14.51
CA THR A 25 -7.68 -1.97 -14.58
C THR A 25 -6.96 -2.63 -13.42
N LEU A 26 -6.32 -1.84 -12.54
CA LEU A 26 -5.58 -2.42 -11.42
C LEU A 26 -6.55 -3.08 -10.43
N THR A 27 -6.30 -4.34 -10.14
CA THR A 27 -7.07 -5.10 -9.15
C THR A 27 -6.12 -5.93 -8.30
N ALA A 28 -6.57 -6.29 -7.12
CA ALA A 28 -5.86 -7.22 -6.24
C ALA A 28 -6.89 -8.02 -5.44
N LYS A 29 -6.50 -9.17 -4.93
CA LYS A 29 -7.34 -9.97 -4.04
C LYS A 29 -7.00 -9.62 -2.60
N ASP A 30 -8.01 -9.58 -1.75
CA ASP A 30 -7.79 -9.45 -0.31
C ASP A 30 -7.58 -10.84 0.34
N GLU A 31 -7.45 -10.86 1.65
CA GLU A 31 -7.21 -12.10 2.41
C GLU A 31 -8.39 -13.10 2.32
N ASN A 32 -9.56 -12.64 1.92
CA ASN A 32 -10.75 -13.48 1.78
C ASN A 32 -10.98 -13.91 0.32
N GLY A 33 -10.08 -13.55 -0.58
CA GLY A 33 -10.21 -13.86 -1.99
C GLY A 33 -11.13 -12.91 -2.76
N ASN A 34 -11.62 -11.84 -2.12
CA ASN A 34 -12.46 -10.85 -2.79
C ASN A 34 -11.60 -9.91 -3.63
N THR A 35 -12.10 -9.56 -4.80
CA THR A 35 -11.38 -8.62 -5.67
C THR A 35 -11.59 -7.19 -5.21
N VAL A 36 -10.48 -6.48 -5.03
CA VAL A 36 -10.47 -5.04 -4.80
C VAL A 36 -10.13 -4.38 -6.13
N ALA A 37 -11.07 -3.66 -6.71
CA ALA A 37 -10.87 -2.97 -7.98
C ALA A 37 -10.59 -1.50 -7.69
N PHE A 38 -9.42 -1.02 -8.10
CA PHE A 38 -9.01 0.34 -7.78
C PHE A 38 -9.92 1.40 -8.41
N ARG A 39 -10.51 1.09 -9.58
CA ARG A 39 -11.51 2.01 -10.18
C ARG A 39 -12.70 2.27 -9.26
N SER A 40 -13.05 1.31 -8.40
CA SER A 40 -14.16 1.45 -7.46
C SER A 40 -13.80 2.31 -6.25
N LEU A 41 -12.52 2.60 -6.07
CA LEU A 41 -12.02 3.41 -4.96
C LEU A 41 -11.78 4.87 -5.36
N ARG A 42 -12.10 5.24 -6.60
CA ARG A 42 -12.01 6.64 -7.02
C ARG A 42 -12.93 7.49 -6.15
N GLY A 43 -12.46 8.68 -5.81
CA GLY A 43 -13.15 9.55 -4.87
C GLY A 43 -12.71 9.37 -3.43
N LYS A 44 -11.90 8.37 -3.16
CA LYS A 44 -11.34 8.13 -1.82
C LYS A 44 -9.82 8.22 -1.87
N TRP A 45 -9.25 8.58 -0.74
CA TRP A 45 -7.82 8.42 -0.52
C TRP A 45 -7.55 6.94 -0.27
N ILE A 46 -6.42 6.44 -0.76
CA ILE A 46 -6.01 5.05 -0.56
C ILE A 46 -4.61 5.05 0.01
N VAL A 47 -4.42 4.34 1.11
CA VAL A 47 -3.10 4.15 1.73
C VAL A 47 -2.72 2.70 1.54
N LEU A 48 -1.58 2.46 0.91
CA LEU A 48 -1.03 1.12 0.74
C LEU A 48 0.27 1.05 1.53
N PHE A 49 0.31 0.22 2.58
CA PHE A 49 1.57 -0.01 3.28
C PHE A 49 2.11 -1.37 2.86
N PHE A 50 3.23 -1.34 2.16
CA PHE A 50 3.94 -2.55 1.73
C PHE A 50 4.84 -3.01 2.86
N TYR A 51 4.89 -4.32 3.10
CA TYR A 51 5.70 -4.88 4.17
C TYR A 51 6.29 -6.23 3.74
N PRO A 52 7.43 -6.64 4.36
CA PRO A 52 8.15 -7.83 3.89
C PRO A 52 7.42 -9.15 4.09
N HIS A 53 6.89 -9.43 5.29
CA HIS A 53 6.37 -10.76 5.55
C HIS A 53 5.38 -10.77 6.72
N ASP A 54 4.29 -11.50 6.53
CA ASP A 54 3.29 -11.72 7.58
C ASP A 54 3.93 -12.28 8.84
N ASP A 55 3.41 -11.86 9.98
CA ASP A 55 3.74 -12.41 11.29
C ASP A 55 5.21 -12.29 11.68
N THR A 56 5.92 -11.28 11.17
CA THR A 56 7.23 -10.89 11.67
C THR A 56 7.07 -9.72 12.64
N PRO A 57 8.02 -9.51 13.59
CA PRO A 57 7.82 -8.49 14.64
C PRO A 57 7.54 -7.09 14.13
N GLY A 58 8.34 -6.60 13.18
CA GLY A 58 8.14 -5.25 12.63
C GLY A 58 6.85 -5.12 11.84
N CYS A 59 6.54 -6.11 11.00
CA CYS A 59 5.34 -6.08 10.20
C CYS A 59 4.08 -6.18 11.06
N THR A 60 4.13 -6.98 12.11
CA THR A 60 3.04 -7.08 13.08
C THR A 60 2.81 -5.75 13.77
N ARG A 61 3.88 -5.10 14.20
CA ARG A 61 3.80 -3.79 14.83
C ARG A 61 3.16 -2.75 13.92
N GLN A 62 3.62 -2.69 12.69
CA GLN A 62 3.09 -1.75 11.71
C GLN A 62 1.61 -2.00 11.43
N ALA A 63 1.24 -3.26 11.18
CA ALA A 63 -0.14 -3.62 10.88
C ALA A 63 -1.07 -3.33 12.07
N LYS A 64 -0.60 -3.53 13.30
CA LYS A 64 -1.36 -3.17 14.49
C LYS A 64 -1.59 -1.67 14.59
N GLU A 65 -0.59 -0.85 14.25
CA GLU A 65 -0.74 0.60 14.30
C GLU A 65 -1.73 1.09 13.24
N PHE A 66 -1.65 0.57 12.01
CA PHE A 66 -2.65 0.90 10.99
C PHE A 66 -4.04 0.43 11.40
N SER A 67 -4.15 -0.73 12.03
CA SER A 67 -5.44 -1.24 12.52
C SER A 67 -5.99 -0.36 13.64
N ARG A 68 -5.13 0.06 14.56
CA ARG A 68 -5.54 0.95 15.66
C ARG A 68 -6.10 2.27 15.14
N LEU A 69 -5.51 2.79 14.08
CA LEU A 69 -5.90 4.07 13.50
C LEU A 69 -6.87 3.95 12.33
N TYR A 70 -7.37 2.74 12.07
CA TYR A 70 -8.17 2.47 10.88
C TYR A 70 -9.41 3.36 10.78
N SER A 71 -10.13 3.53 11.90
CA SER A 71 -11.32 4.39 11.90
C SER A 71 -10.97 5.87 11.72
N ASP A 72 -9.80 6.30 12.21
CA ASP A 72 -9.35 7.68 11.99
C ASP A 72 -9.07 7.94 10.51
N PHE A 73 -8.47 6.97 9.81
CA PHE A 73 -8.31 7.05 8.37
C PHE A 73 -9.66 7.13 7.66
N ALA A 74 -10.61 6.29 8.06
CA ALA A 74 -11.94 6.28 7.45
C ALA A 74 -12.65 7.62 7.58
N LYS A 75 -12.48 8.30 8.71
CA LYS A 75 -13.06 9.63 8.94
C LYS A 75 -12.52 10.68 7.96
N LEU A 76 -11.33 10.46 7.42
CA LEU A 76 -10.73 11.34 6.41
C LEU A 76 -11.07 10.90 4.99
N GLY A 77 -11.93 9.91 4.83
CA GLY A 77 -12.27 9.38 3.51
C GLY A 77 -11.15 8.52 2.92
N ALA A 78 -10.38 7.85 3.76
CA ALA A 78 -9.26 7.03 3.31
C ALA A 78 -9.51 5.55 3.57
N GLU A 79 -9.20 4.72 2.55
CA GLU A 79 -9.12 3.27 2.67
C GLU A 79 -7.69 2.88 2.89
N VAL A 80 -7.43 1.92 3.78
CA VAL A 80 -6.07 1.46 4.09
C VAL A 80 -5.95 -0.02 3.79
N TYR A 81 -4.88 -0.41 3.12
CA TYR A 81 -4.58 -1.80 2.81
C TYR A 81 -3.11 -2.09 3.10
N GLY A 82 -2.84 -3.22 3.75
CA GLY A 82 -1.50 -3.77 3.77
C GLY A 82 -1.26 -4.59 2.51
N VAL A 83 -0.04 -4.62 2.01
CA VAL A 83 0.31 -5.35 0.79
C VAL A 83 1.61 -6.11 1.00
N SER A 84 1.60 -7.39 0.73
CA SER A 84 2.82 -8.19 0.71
C SER A 84 2.66 -9.41 -0.20
N THR A 85 3.74 -10.15 -0.38
CA THR A 85 3.78 -11.22 -1.38
C THR A 85 3.33 -12.58 -0.85
N GLN A 86 2.90 -12.69 0.40
CA GLN A 86 2.34 -13.93 0.91
C GLN A 86 0.93 -14.14 0.38
N ASN A 87 0.45 -15.39 0.41
CA ASN A 87 -0.85 -15.75 -0.12
C ASN A 87 -2.00 -15.37 0.82
N ALA A 88 -3.22 -15.55 0.37
CA ALA A 88 -4.43 -15.20 1.12
C ALA A 88 -4.51 -15.96 2.45
N GLU A 89 -4.13 -17.22 2.46
CA GLU A 89 -4.17 -18.04 3.67
C GLU A 89 -3.24 -17.48 4.75
N SER A 90 -2.03 -17.10 4.36
CA SER A 90 -1.06 -16.48 5.27
C SER A 90 -1.58 -15.15 5.81
N HIS A 91 -2.13 -14.30 4.95
CA HIS A 91 -2.72 -13.02 5.34
C HIS A 91 -3.88 -13.22 6.32
N LYS A 92 -4.73 -14.20 6.04
CA LYS A 92 -5.87 -14.48 6.90
C LYS A 92 -5.44 -14.94 8.29
N ALA A 93 -4.44 -15.82 8.35
CA ALA A 93 -3.88 -16.29 9.63
C ALA A 93 -3.24 -15.13 10.40
N PHE A 94 -2.52 -14.26 9.71
CA PHE A 94 -1.88 -13.09 10.30
C PHE A 94 -2.92 -12.15 10.92
N LYS A 95 -3.99 -11.85 10.19
CA LYS A 95 -5.09 -11.02 10.70
C LYS A 95 -5.73 -11.63 11.95
N LYS A 96 -6.01 -12.92 11.90
CA LYS A 96 -6.67 -13.60 12.99
C LYS A 96 -5.80 -13.63 14.24
N LYS A 97 -4.53 -13.97 14.08
CA LYS A 97 -3.59 -14.10 15.20
C LYS A 97 -3.42 -12.78 15.96
N HIS A 98 -3.40 -11.67 15.26
CA HIS A 98 -3.11 -10.37 15.87
C HIS A 98 -4.32 -9.42 15.91
N ASN A 99 -5.51 -9.92 15.59
CA ASN A 99 -6.74 -9.12 15.64
C ASN A 99 -6.65 -7.87 14.75
N LEU A 100 -6.09 -8.00 13.58
CA LEU A 100 -5.94 -6.86 12.67
C LEU A 100 -7.27 -6.54 12.00
N THR A 101 -7.62 -5.26 11.93
CA THR A 101 -8.83 -4.81 11.23
C THR A 101 -8.54 -4.37 9.80
N VAL A 102 -7.31 -3.98 9.53
CA VAL A 102 -6.91 -3.53 8.20
C VAL A 102 -6.95 -4.70 7.22
N PRO A 103 -7.57 -4.54 6.03
CA PRO A 103 -7.53 -5.59 5.01
C PRO A 103 -6.12 -5.70 4.40
N LEU A 104 -5.79 -6.92 4.00
CA LEU A 104 -4.48 -7.24 3.45
C LEU A 104 -4.62 -7.73 2.01
N LEU A 105 -3.91 -7.10 1.09
CA LEU A 105 -3.92 -7.46 -0.32
C LEU A 105 -2.82 -8.46 -0.63
N VAL A 106 -3.15 -9.39 -1.50
CA VAL A 106 -2.26 -10.46 -1.95
C VAL A 106 -1.54 -10.01 -3.22
N ASP A 107 -0.22 -9.95 -3.18
CA ASP A 107 0.61 -9.55 -4.31
C ASP A 107 1.69 -10.60 -4.58
N GLU A 108 1.27 -11.86 -4.75
CA GLU A 108 2.20 -12.99 -4.81
C GLU A 108 3.28 -12.85 -5.87
N GLU A 109 2.95 -12.27 -7.02
CA GLU A 109 3.90 -12.08 -8.12
C GLU A 109 4.60 -10.73 -8.06
N GLY A 110 4.26 -9.90 -7.07
CA GLY A 110 4.88 -8.58 -6.92
C GLY A 110 4.45 -7.55 -7.95
N LYS A 111 3.32 -7.75 -8.61
CA LYS A 111 2.86 -6.84 -9.66
C LYS A 111 2.55 -5.44 -9.14
N MET A 112 1.90 -5.36 -7.97
CA MET A 112 1.63 -4.07 -7.35
C MET A 112 2.92 -3.41 -6.90
N ALA A 113 3.79 -4.18 -6.24
CA ALA A 113 5.09 -3.66 -5.82
C ALA A 113 5.85 -3.09 -7.02
N ASP A 114 5.90 -3.82 -8.12
CA ASP A 114 6.59 -3.38 -9.33
C ASP A 114 5.96 -2.12 -9.90
N PHE A 115 4.64 -2.07 -9.99
CA PHE A 115 3.96 -0.91 -10.54
C PHE A 115 4.25 0.34 -9.71
N PHE A 116 4.19 0.24 -8.39
CA PHE A 116 4.39 1.40 -7.51
C PHE A 116 5.87 1.69 -7.22
N GLY A 117 6.79 0.91 -7.75
CA GLY A 117 8.21 1.12 -7.54
C GLY A 117 8.71 0.66 -6.18
N VAL A 118 7.99 -0.24 -5.53
CA VAL A 118 8.40 -0.83 -4.27
C VAL A 118 9.37 -1.96 -4.57
N LYS A 119 10.58 -1.86 -4.05
CA LYS A 119 11.63 -2.86 -4.31
C LYS A 119 11.33 -4.14 -3.55
N ARG A 120 11.77 -5.24 -4.13
CA ARG A 120 11.67 -6.55 -3.49
C ARG A 120 13.05 -7.15 -3.34
N PHE A 121 13.30 -7.78 -2.19
CA PHE A 121 14.52 -8.51 -1.92
C PHE A 121 14.14 -9.93 -1.51
N MET A 122 14.63 -10.92 -2.22
CA MET A 122 14.28 -12.34 -2.01
C MET A 122 12.75 -12.55 -2.01
N GLY A 123 12.07 -11.87 -2.92
CA GLY A 123 10.62 -11.96 -3.06
C GLY A 123 9.82 -11.15 -2.05
N MET A 124 10.46 -10.48 -1.11
CA MET A 124 9.77 -9.73 -0.06
C MET A 124 9.82 -8.23 -0.35
N CYS A 125 8.71 -7.54 -0.08
CA CYS A 125 8.63 -6.10 -0.31
C CYS A 125 9.45 -5.31 0.70
N SER A 126 10.01 -4.20 0.24
CA SER A 126 10.51 -3.15 1.14
C SER A 126 9.34 -2.58 1.93
N ARG A 127 9.64 -2.00 3.09
CA ARG A 127 8.62 -1.35 3.92
C ARG A 127 8.40 0.07 3.43
N ASP A 128 7.52 0.20 2.45
CA ASP A 128 7.21 1.48 1.79
C ASP A 128 5.73 1.79 1.92
N VAL A 129 5.38 3.08 1.86
CA VAL A 129 3.98 3.51 1.86
C VAL A 129 3.71 4.34 0.63
N VAL A 130 2.60 4.02 -0.04
CA VAL A 130 2.09 4.76 -1.19
C VAL A 130 0.72 5.31 -0.81
N VAL A 131 0.48 6.59 -1.09
CA VAL A 131 -0.83 7.21 -0.91
C VAL A 131 -1.34 7.66 -2.26
N ILE A 132 -2.58 7.25 -2.56
CA ILE A 132 -3.26 7.57 -3.83
C ILE A 132 -4.38 8.56 -3.50
N ASN A 133 -4.49 9.63 -4.27
CA ASN A 133 -5.51 10.65 -4.04
C ASN A 133 -6.87 10.27 -4.65
N PRO A 134 -7.95 11.03 -4.37
CA PRO A 134 -9.27 10.73 -4.91
C PRO A 134 -9.36 10.76 -6.44
N GLN A 135 -8.42 11.42 -7.11
CA GLN A 135 -8.33 11.44 -8.57
C GLN A 135 -7.54 10.26 -9.14
N SER A 136 -7.24 9.26 -8.29
CA SER A 136 -6.52 8.05 -8.69
C SER A 136 -5.09 8.31 -9.14
N LYS A 137 -4.43 9.26 -8.51
CA LYS A 137 -3.02 9.57 -8.78
C LYS A 137 -2.20 9.38 -7.51
N VAL A 138 -0.97 8.92 -7.68
CA VAL A 138 -0.04 8.78 -6.56
C VAL A 138 0.25 10.17 -6.00
N ALA A 139 -0.06 10.38 -4.73
CA ALA A 139 0.14 11.66 -4.05
C ALA A 139 1.36 11.66 -3.14
N LEU A 140 1.77 10.48 -2.66
CA LEU A 140 2.89 10.36 -1.74
C LEU A 140 3.53 8.99 -1.89
N PHE A 141 4.86 8.94 -1.86
CA PHE A 141 5.62 7.70 -1.82
C PHE A 141 6.73 7.85 -0.80
N ARG A 142 6.72 7.02 0.23
CA ARG A 142 7.73 7.01 1.29
C ARG A 142 8.41 5.66 1.36
N GLN A 143 9.73 5.66 1.25
CA GLN A 143 10.54 4.45 1.29
C GLN A 143 11.10 4.21 2.68
N GLY A 144 11.23 2.94 3.06
CA GLY A 144 11.92 2.56 4.28
C GLY A 144 11.31 3.16 5.54
N VAL A 145 9.98 3.09 5.67
CA VAL A 145 9.28 3.70 6.79
C VAL A 145 9.43 2.89 8.07
N SER A 146 9.28 3.58 9.20
CA SER A 146 9.33 2.95 10.52
C SER A 146 8.07 2.14 10.79
N PRO A 147 8.18 0.89 11.26
CA PRO A 147 7.01 0.11 11.64
C PRO A 147 6.22 0.73 12.79
N GLU A 148 6.89 1.44 13.71
CA GLU A 148 6.23 2.03 14.87
C GLU A 148 5.47 3.31 14.55
N THR A 149 5.99 4.14 13.64
CA THR A 149 5.48 5.50 13.45
C THR A 149 4.83 5.76 12.11
N SER A 150 4.97 4.86 11.14
CA SER A 150 4.49 5.13 9.78
C SER A 150 2.99 5.40 9.74
N ALA A 151 2.18 4.65 10.49
CA ALA A 151 0.73 4.84 10.46
C ALA A 151 0.33 6.24 10.94
N SER A 152 0.88 6.68 12.08
CA SER A 152 0.56 8.01 12.61
C SER A 152 1.10 9.13 11.73
N GLU A 153 2.28 8.93 11.14
CA GLU A 153 2.85 9.92 10.22
C GLU A 153 1.99 10.09 8.96
N ILE A 154 1.52 9.00 8.40
CA ILE A 154 0.65 9.07 7.20
C ILE A 154 -0.71 9.67 7.57
N LEU A 155 -1.26 9.32 8.72
CA LEU A 155 -2.51 9.91 9.17
C LEU A 155 -2.38 11.43 9.32
N ASN A 156 -1.29 11.91 9.92
CA ASN A 156 -1.04 13.34 10.05
C ASN A 156 -0.86 14.02 8.69
N TRP A 157 -0.17 13.35 7.77
CA TRP A 157 -0.03 13.88 6.41
C TRP A 157 -1.40 14.04 5.74
N LEU A 158 -2.28 13.05 5.89
CA LEU A 158 -3.63 13.12 5.34
C LEU A 158 -4.46 14.24 5.98
N ARG A 159 -4.36 14.42 7.29
CA ARG A 159 -5.06 15.52 7.97
C ARG A 159 -4.69 16.87 7.37
N THR A 160 -3.46 17.03 6.97
CA THR A 160 -2.99 18.27 6.36
C THR A 160 -3.39 18.40 4.89
N ASN A 161 -3.49 17.28 4.17
CA ASN A 161 -3.63 17.30 2.71
C ASN A 161 -5.00 16.88 2.18
N ALA A 162 -5.79 16.14 2.95
CA ALA A 162 -7.04 15.58 2.46
C ALA A 162 -8.13 16.64 2.19
N ASN A 163 -8.02 17.80 2.80
CA ASN A 163 -9.01 18.89 2.65
C ASN A 163 -8.55 20.00 1.70
N LYS A 164 -7.53 19.75 0.93
CA LYS A 164 -7.03 20.73 -0.03
C LYS A 164 -7.63 20.55 -1.41
#